data_eee83c955de309e7f8ba44c46bde20df
#
_entry.id   eee83c955de309e7f8ba44c46bde20df
#
_cell.length_a   1.000
_cell.length_b   1.000
_cell.length_c   1.000
_cell.angle_alpha   90.00
_cell.angle_beta   90.00
_cell.angle_gamma   90.00
#
_symmetry.space_group_name_H-M   'P 1'
#
loop_
_entity.id
_entity.type
_entity.pdbx_description
1 polymer ?
#
loop_
_entity_poly.entity_id
_entity_poly.type
_entity_poly.pdbx_seq_one_letter_code
_entity_poly.pdbx_strand_id
1 'polypeptide(L)'
;MDRIHLQDGRHIGLSQYGDLEGFPVFFFHGTPGSRVMFLDDDPISKELGIRLISLDRPGFGLSDPQPNRTILDWAKDVQEVADHLDISHFSVIGVSGGGAFAAGCAYQLPDRILSAALVSSTTPFQDGKPPKSMLKENKIAFFLSKRMPWLLKASYRAQKKLIEKKPEKFKKLTKKGNKHLHPSDRQFLQTDEQLELMMRHLYEATRQSVDECIHEPDLLSRSWKFDMKDIQIPVDVWHGKEDQMAPFEEIESIAPNIPNAKTHYIEQAGHFLTDIDDVWRDILLSLKKRAEHQVHI
;
A
#
# COMPACT_ATOMS: atom_id res chain seq x y z
N MET A 1 18.90 -10.13 -1.99
CA MET A 1 18.82 -10.03 -0.49
C MET A 1 17.36 -9.83 -0.18
N ASP A 2 16.75 -10.73 0.61
CA ASP A 2 15.30 -10.71 0.84
C ASP A 2 14.90 -10.13 2.21
N ARG A 3 15.90 -9.86 3.08
CA ARG A 3 15.74 -9.31 4.42
C ARG A 3 16.88 -8.39 4.81
N ILE A 4 16.56 -7.31 5.52
CA ILE A 4 17.50 -6.42 6.16
C ILE A 4 17.31 -6.52 7.67
N HIS A 5 18.42 -6.60 8.41
CA HIS A 5 18.43 -6.61 9.87
C HIS A 5 18.51 -5.18 10.38
N LEU A 6 17.51 -4.79 11.19
CA LEU A 6 17.44 -3.47 11.82
C LEU A 6 18.24 -3.41 13.12
N GLN A 7 18.53 -2.20 13.60
CA GLN A 7 19.29 -1.96 14.83
C GLN A 7 18.58 -2.48 16.10
N ASP A 8 17.24 -2.55 16.07
CA ASP A 8 16.44 -3.09 17.16
C ASP A 8 16.33 -4.62 17.18
N GLY A 9 16.99 -5.30 16.24
CA GLY A 9 17.04 -6.76 16.11
C GLY A 9 15.95 -7.35 15.22
N ARG A 10 14.97 -6.55 14.76
CA ARG A 10 13.97 -7.01 13.79
C ARG A 10 14.55 -7.14 12.39
N HIS A 11 13.86 -7.93 11.55
CA HIS A 11 14.12 -8.00 10.11
C HIS A 11 12.99 -7.35 9.33
N ILE A 12 13.33 -6.65 8.26
CA ILE A 12 12.38 -6.17 7.25
C ILE A 12 12.59 -6.94 5.96
N GLY A 13 11.50 -7.54 5.45
CA GLY A 13 11.46 -8.20 4.15
C GLY A 13 11.36 -7.20 3.01
N LEU A 14 12.09 -7.44 1.91
CA LEU A 14 12.01 -6.61 0.71
C LEU A 14 12.07 -7.44 -0.56
N SER A 15 11.54 -6.86 -1.63
CA SER A 15 11.75 -7.28 -3.02
C SER A 15 12.08 -6.07 -3.86
N GLN A 16 12.88 -6.25 -4.89
CA GLN A 16 13.28 -5.17 -5.79
C GLN A 16 12.86 -5.53 -7.21
N TYR A 17 12.39 -4.53 -7.94
CA TYR A 17 11.89 -4.65 -9.31
C TYR A 17 12.42 -3.50 -10.16
N GLY A 18 12.37 -3.67 -11.48
CA GLY A 18 12.77 -2.67 -12.45
C GLY A 18 14.29 -2.56 -12.63
N ASP A 19 14.81 -1.34 -12.69
CA ASP A 19 16.22 -1.07 -12.88
C ASP A 19 16.93 -0.93 -11.53
N LEU A 20 17.76 -1.89 -11.16
CA LEU A 20 18.44 -1.91 -9.85
C LEU A 20 19.43 -0.75 -9.63
N GLU A 21 19.89 -0.10 -10.71
CA GLU A 21 20.75 1.10 -10.66
C GLU A 21 19.92 2.39 -10.89
N GLY A 22 18.62 2.25 -11.04
CA GLY A 22 17.68 3.34 -11.33
C GLY A 22 17.35 4.21 -10.12
N PHE A 23 16.47 5.19 -10.35
CA PHE A 23 15.97 6.10 -9.32
C PHE A 23 15.20 5.32 -8.23
N PRO A 24 15.59 5.42 -6.93
CA PRO A 24 15.01 4.61 -5.87
C PRO A 24 13.63 5.09 -5.46
N VAL A 25 12.67 4.17 -5.49
CA VAL A 25 11.29 4.37 -5.05
C VAL A 25 10.90 3.25 -4.09
N PHE A 26 10.58 3.61 -2.85
CA PHE A 26 10.04 2.65 -1.88
C PHE A 26 8.53 2.50 -2.05
N PHE A 27 8.08 1.28 -2.12
CA PHE A 27 6.67 0.93 -2.29
C PHE A 27 6.10 0.29 -1.03
N PHE A 28 4.94 0.79 -0.60
CA PHE A 28 4.21 0.31 0.57
C PHE A 28 2.87 -0.27 0.15
N HIS A 29 2.75 -1.58 0.31
CA HIS A 29 1.59 -2.38 -0.10
C HIS A 29 0.28 -1.99 0.61
N GLY A 30 -0.88 -2.40 0.06
CA GLY A 30 -2.19 -2.27 0.69
C GLY A 30 -2.37 -3.14 1.95
N THR A 31 -3.56 -3.17 2.51
CA THR A 31 -3.89 -3.93 3.72
C THR A 31 -5.06 -4.88 3.48
N PRO A 32 -4.87 -6.21 3.64
CA PRO A 32 -3.57 -6.88 3.84
C PRO A 32 -2.74 -6.91 2.56
N GLY A 33 -1.41 -6.98 2.70
CA GLY A 33 -0.52 -7.02 1.57
C GLY A 33 0.88 -7.52 1.89
N SER A 34 1.74 -7.55 0.88
CA SER A 34 3.14 -7.96 1.01
C SER A 34 4.03 -7.25 -0.01
N ARG A 35 5.34 -7.46 0.11
CA ARG A 35 6.33 -6.98 -0.87
C ARG A 35 6.20 -7.58 -2.27
N VAL A 36 5.42 -8.65 -2.44
CA VAL A 36 5.24 -9.31 -3.74
C VAL A 36 4.23 -8.52 -4.55
N MET A 37 4.71 -7.70 -5.49
CA MET A 37 3.87 -6.85 -6.33
C MET A 37 3.68 -7.40 -7.72
N PHE A 38 4.68 -8.09 -8.24
CA PHE A 38 4.68 -8.66 -9.59
C PHE A 38 5.06 -10.14 -9.51
N LEU A 39 4.68 -10.91 -10.52
CA LEU A 39 5.02 -12.33 -10.59
C LEU A 39 6.52 -12.53 -10.82
N ASP A 40 7.10 -11.72 -11.71
CA ASP A 40 8.51 -11.77 -12.06
C ASP A 40 9.18 -10.40 -11.85
N ASP A 41 8.99 -9.42 -12.74
CA ASP A 41 9.59 -8.08 -12.69
C ASP A 41 8.58 -7.02 -13.15
N ASP A 42 8.90 -5.74 -12.95
CA ASP A 42 8.12 -4.61 -13.48
C ASP A 42 8.81 -4.01 -14.71
N PRO A 43 8.31 -4.31 -15.92
CA PRO A 43 8.89 -3.79 -17.15
C PRO A 43 8.76 -2.27 -17.27
N ILE A 44 7.71 -1.67 -16.70
CA ILE A 44 7.48 -0.22 -16.72
C ILE A 44 8.52 0.49 -15.86
N SER A 45 8.73 0.04 -14.62
CA SER A 45 9.78 0.60 -13.77
C SER A 45 11.16 0.47 -14.41
N LYS A 46 11.44 -0.66 -15.06
CA LYS A 46 12.70 -0.90 -15.76
C LYS A 46 12.91 0.07 -16.92
N GLU A 47 11.91 0.24 -17.77
CA GLU A 47 11.93 1.18 -18.90
C GLU A 47 12.17 2.63 -18.44
N LEU A 48 11.58 3.01 -17.30
CA LEU A 48 11.67 4.36 -16.75
C LEU A 48 12.96 4.60 -15.93
N GLY A 49 13.84 3.59 -15.80
CA GLY A 49 15.04 3.68 -14.97
C GLY A 49 14.69 3.91 -13.49
N ILE A 50 13.75 3.14 -12.96
CA ILE A 50 13.30 3.20 -11.57
C ILE A 50 13.66 1.89 -10.88
N ARG A 51 14.31 2.01 -9.71
CA ARG A 51 14.52 0.93 -8.75
C ARG A 51 13.36 0.91 -7.76
N LEU A 52 12.40 0.01 -7.99
CA LEU A 52 11.24 -0.12 -7.12
C LEU A 52 11.56 -1.09 -5.97
N ILE A 53 11.55 -0.60 -4.74
CA ILE A 53 11.89 -1.33 -3.52
C ILE A 53 10.61 -1.53 -2.72
N SER A 54 10.02 -2.71 -2.84
CA SER A 54 8.80 -3.08 -2.14
C SER A 54 9.13 -3.72 -0.79
N LEU A 55 8.55 -3.17 0.28
CA LEU A 55 8.81 -3.62 1.66
C LEU A 55 7.60 -4.33 2.25
N ASP A 56 7.85 -5.41 2.99
CA ASP A 56 6.85 -5.96 3.91
C ASP A 56 6.77 -5.08 5.16
N ARG A 57 5.61 -4.53 5.49
CA ARG A 57 5.44 -3.86 6.78
C ARG A 57 5.54 -4.84 7.95
N PRO A 58 5.84 -4.37 9.19
CA PRO A 58 6.03 -5.25 10.35
C PRO A 58 4.92 -6.29 10.52
N GLY A 59 5.31 -7.56 10.64
CA GLY A 59 4.44 -8.73 10.80
C GLY A 59 3.82 -9.30 9.53
N PHE A 60 3.99 -8.62 8.37
CA PHE A 60 3.66 -9.18 7.05
C PHE A 60 4.87 -9.87 6.43
N GLY A 61 4.61 -10.83 5.55
CA GLY A 61 5.61 -11.49 4.72
C GLY A 61 6.82 -12.00 5.48
N LEU A 62 7.98 -11.42 5.22
CA LEU A 62 9.26 -11.76 5.85
C LEU A 62 9.64 -10.81 7.01
N SER A 63 8.85 -9.77 7.28
CA SER A 63 9.15 -8.79 8.32
C SER A 63 8.71 -9.27 9.70
N ASP A 64 9.58 -9.09 10.67
CA ASP A 64 9.26 -9.38 12.06
C ASP A 64 8.16 -8.45 12.58
N PRO A 65 7.29 -8.90 13.50
CA PRO A 65 6.23 -8.07 14.06
C PRO A 65 6.79 -6.97 14.96
N GLN A 66 6.08 -5.83 15.00
CA GLN A 66 6.34 -4.72 15.92
C GLN A 66 5.08 -4.42 16.72
N PRO A 67 4.97 -4.95 17.96
CA PRO A 67 3.81 -4.69 18.81
C PRO A 67 3.65 -3.21 19.15
N ASN A 68 2.39 -2.75 19.22
CA ASN A 68 2.04 -1.38 19.61
C ASN A 68 2.59 -0.27 18.71
N ARG A 69 3.01 -0.60 17.48
CA ARG A 69 3.49 0.38 16.51
C ARG A 69 2.43 1.41 16.16
N THR A 70 2.89 2.58 15.79
CA THR A 70 2.12 3.64 15.17
C THR A 70 2.43 3.69 13.66
N ILE A 71 1.71 4.52 12.91
CA ILE A 71 2.05 4.77 11.49
C ILE A 71 3.42 5.44 11.38
N LEU A 72 3.76 6.32 12.31
CA LEU A 72 5.02 7.06 12.30
C LEU A 72 6.25 6.20 12.58
N ASP A 73 6.13 5.10 13.33
CA ASP A 73 7.25 4.19 13.60
C ASP A 73 7.81 3.56 12.31
N TRP A 74 6.97 3.43 11.27
CA TRP A 74 7.39 2.92 9.98
C TRP A 74 8.45 3.77 9.28
N ALA A 75 8.44 5.08 9.49
CA ALA A 75 9.42 5.97 8.90
C ALA A 75 10.85 5.64 9.35
N LYS A 76 11.02 5.23 10.62
CA LYS A 76 12.31 4.79 11.15
C LYS A 76 12.79 3.50 10.49
N ASP A 77 11.90 2.53 10.32
CA ASP A 77 12.23 1.27 9.64
C ASP A 77 12.67 1.53 8.19
N VAL A 78 11.94 2.40 7.47
CA VAL A 78 12.27 2.79 6.08
C VAL A 78 13.62 3.50 6.01
N GLN A 79 13.91 4.40 6.95
CA GLN A 79 15.20 5.08 7.02
C GLN A 79 16.35 4.09 7.21
N GLU A 80 16.23 3.15 8.15
CA GLU A 80 17.25 2.14 8.38
C GLU A 80 17.46 1.22 7.16
N VAL A 81 16.37 0.86 6.45
CA VAL A 81 16.45 0.10 5.21
C VAL A 81 17.17 0.90 4.11
N ALA A 82 16.85 2.20 3.96
CA ALA A 82 17.50 3.08 2.99
C ALA A 82 19.01 3.21 3.28
N ASP A 83 19.39 3.40 4.55
CA ASP A 83 20.77 3.48 4.98
C ASP A 83 21.54 2.17 4.70
N HIS A 84 20.91 1.02 4.92
CA HIS A 84 21.49 -0.29 4.62
C HIS A 84 21.72 -0.55 3.13
N LEU A 85 20.91 0.11 2.28
CA LEU A 85 21.01 0.04 0.82
C LEU A 85 21.86 1.16 0.21
N ASP A 86 22.53 1.99 1.04
CA ASP A 86 23.30 3.17 0.64
C ASP A 86 22.48 4.20 -0.16
N ILE A 87 21.18 4.32 0.14
CA ILE A 87 20.26 5.24 -0.52
C ILE A 87 20.08 6.49 0.36
N SER A 88 20.64 7.63 -0.05
CA SER A 88 20.54 8.89 0.68
C SER A 88 19.20 9.59 0.48
N HIS A 89 18.68 9.60 -0.76
CA HIS A 89 17.41 10.24 -1.12
C HIS A 89 16.58 9.29 -1.98
N PHE A 90 15.26 9.33 -1.80
CA PHE A 90 14.33 8.41 -2.46
C PHE A 90 12.93 9.02 -2.54
N SER A 91 12.07 8.42 -3.31
CA SER A 91 10.64 8.69 -3.29
C SER A 91 9.84 7.54 -2.70
N VAL A 92 8.60 7.79 -2.30
CA VAL A 92 7.73 6.76 -1.73
C VAL A 92 6.40 6.67 -2.46
N ILE A 93 5.89 5.45 -2.61
CA ILE A 93 4.53 5.17 -3.07
C ILE A 93 3.81 4.38 -1.99
N GLY A 94 2.61 4.78 -1.62
CA GLY A 94 1.74 4.01 -0.76
C GLY A 94 0.38 3.75 -1.41
N VAL A 95 0.00 2.48 -1.50
CA VAL A 95 -1.27 2.06 -2.10
C VAL A 95 -2.26 1.66 -1.02
N SER A 96 -3.51 2.13 -1.11
CA SER A 96 -4.57 1.77 -0.16
C SER A 96 -4.15 2.05 1.29
N GLY A 97 -4.15 1.06 2.18
CA GLY A 97 -3.60 1.18 3.53
C GLY A 97 -2.13 1.64 3.58
N GLY A 98 -1.33 1.34 2.55
CA GLY A 98 0.05 1.80 2.42
C GLY A 98 0.20 3.32 2.31
N GLY A 99 -0.84 4.01 1.82
CA GLY A 99 -0.85 5.47 1.70
C GLY A 99 -0.70 6.19 3.04
N ALA A 100 -1.28 5.67 4.11
CA ALA A 100 -1.09 6.18 5.46
C ALA A 100 0.38 6.18 5.88
N PHE A 101 1.09 5.11 5.56
CA PHE A 101 2.51 4.95 5.87
C PHE A 101 3.40 5.82 4.99
N ALA A 102 3.04 5.99 3.70
CA ALA A 102 3.72 6.93 2.80
C ALA A 102 3.57 8.38 3.29
N ALA A 103 2.37 8.77 3.71
CA ALA A 103 2.13 10.07 4.31
C ALA A 103 2.92 10.28 5.62
N GLY A 104 2.96 9.25 6.48
CA GLY A 104 3.75 9.27 7.72
C GLY A 104 5.26 9.41 7.46
N CYS A 105 5.78 8.72 6.45
CA CYS A 105 7.18 8.86 6.02
C CYS A 105 7.45 10.27 5.44
N ALA A 106 6.57 10.77 4.58
CA ALA A 106 6.66 12.11 4.01
C ALA A 106 6.67 13.22 5.08
N TYR A 107 5.92 13.02 6.16
CA TYR A 107 5.91 13.91 7.32
C TYR A 107 7.22 13.83 8.14
N GLN A 108 7.75 12.63 8.39
CA GLN A 108 8.88 12.43 9.31
C GLN A 108 10.26 12.54 8.66
N LEU A 109 10.36 12.32 7.36
CA LEU A 109 11.64 12.25 6.63
C LEU A 109 11.72 13.28 5.49
N PRO A 110 11.36 14.57 5.72
CA PRO A 110 11.33 15.57 4.63
C PRO A 110 12.70 15.80 3.98
N ASP A 111 13.80 15.55 4.70
CA ASP A 111 15.17 15.69 4.19
C ASP A 111 15.65 14.48 3.38
N ARG A 112 14.92 13.38 3.40
CA ARG A 112 15.29 12.12 2.71
C ARG A 112 14.34 11.81 1.56
N ILE A 113 13.06 12.23 1.67
CA ILE A 113 12.03 11.91 0.69
C ILE A 113 11.84 13.07 -0.26
N LEU A 114 12.14 12.83 -1.54
CA LEU A 114 12.06 13.84 -2.59
C LEU A 114 10.63 14.07 -3.08
N SER A 115 9.82 13.03 -3.09
CA SER A 115 8.39 13.10 -3.46
C SER A 115 7.63 11.89 -2.94
N ALA A 116 6.31 12.02 -2.79
CA ALA A 116 5.44 10.93 -2.37
C ALA A 116 4.24 10.79 -3.31
N ALA A 117 3.78 9.55 -3.51
CA ALA A 117 2.52 9.26 -4.18
C ALA A 117 1.58 8.48 -3.23
N LEU A 118 0.37 9.01 -3.05
CA LEU A 118 -0.73 8.37 -2.32
C LEU A 118 -1.71 7.83 -3.36
N VAL A 119 -1.75 6.51 -3.54
CA VAL A 119 -2.55 5.87 -4.60
C VAL A 119 -3.71 5.10 -3.97
N SER A 120 -4.95 5.43 -4.36
CA SER A 120 -6.17 4.83 -3.79
C SER A 120 -6.10 4.75 -2.25
N SER A 121 -5.55 5.81 -1.64
CA SER A 121 -5.15 5.81 -0.23
C SER A 121 -6.34 5.83 0.71
N THR A 122 -6.24 5.04 1.80
CA THR A 122 -7.13 5.23 2.95
C THR A 122 -6.83 6.55 3.65
N THR A 123 -7.80 7.03 4.43
CA THR A 123 -7.71 8.20 5.31
C THR A 123 -8.05 7.80 6.74
N PRO A 124 -7.66 8.56 7.77
CA PRO A 124 -8.11 8.29 9.14
C PRO A 124 -9.63 8.48 9.20
N PHE A 125 -10.32 7.57 9.91
CA PHE A 125 -11.77 7.65 10.01
C PHE A 125 -12.21 8.82 10.90
N GLN A 126 -13.14 9.61 10.42
CA GLN A 126 -13.80 10.62 11.24
C GLN A 126 -14.59 9.94 12.36
N ASP A 127 -14.41 10.39 13.59
CA ASP A 127 -15.01 9.80 14.81
C ASP A 127 -14.78 8.28 14.96
N GLY A 128 -13.74 7.74 14.32
CA GLY A 128 -13.40 6.31 14.35
C GLY A 128 -14.41 5.39 13.68
N LYS A 129 -15.29 5.95 12.83
CA LYS A 129 -16.31 5.20 12.07
C LYS A 129 -15.94 5.11 10.61
N PRO A 130 -16.15 3.95 9.95
CA PRO A 130 -15.92 3.82 8.52
C PRO A 130 -16.86 4.74 7.72
N PRO A 131 -16.40 5.32 6.59
CA PRO A 131 -17.19 6.16 5.71
C PRO A 131 -18.50 5.47 5.26
N LYS A 132 -19.54 6.26 5.03
CA LYS A 132 -20.84 5.71 4.60
C LYS A 132 -20.79 5.06 3.22
N SER A 133 -20.00 5.61 2.31
CA SER A 133 -19.80 5.12 0.93
C SER A 133 -18.88 3.90 0.84
N MET A 134 -18.13 3.56 1.90
CA MET A 134 -17.24 2.40 1.90
C MET A 134 -18.00 1.10 1.64
N LEU A 135 -17.39 0.17 0.91
CA LEU A 135 -17.91 -1.18 0.69
C LEU A 135 -18.29 -1.86 1.99
N LYS A 136 -19.43 -2.58 1.96
CA LYS A 136 -19.98 -3.27 3.14
C LYS A 136 -18.99 -4.28 3.72
N GLU A 137 -18.29 -4.99 2.86
CA GLU A 137 -17.27 -5.99 3.22
C GLU A 137 -16.14 -5.36 4.02
N ASN A 138 -15.64 -4.20 3.57
CA ASN A 138 -14.60 -3.45 4.27
C ASN A 138 -15.12 -2.92 5.63
N LYS A 139 -16.34 -2.37 5.68
CA LYS A 139 -16.96 -1.97 6.96
C LYS A 139 -17.05 -3.12 7.95
N ILE A 140 -17.42 -4.32 7.47
CA ILE A 140 -17.50 -5.52 8.29
C ILE A 140 -16.09 -5.90 8.78
N ALA A 141 -15.07 -5.86 7.92
CA ALA A 141 -13.69 -6.16 8.31
C ALA A 141 -13.19 -5.19 9.40
N PHE A 142 -13.40 -3.88 9.25
CA PHE A 142 -13.06 -2.89 10.28
C PHE A 142 -13.86 -3.08 11.58
N PHE A 143 -15.12 -3.43 11.50
CA PHE A 143 -15.92 -3.74 12.69
C PHE A 143 -15.39 -4.99 13.40
N LEU A 144 -15.12 -6.06 12.65
CA LEU A 144 -14.62 -7.31 13.21
C LEU A 144 -13.22 -7.15 13.80
N SER A 145 -12.34 -6.36 13.18
CA SER A 145 -10.99 -6.11 13.73
C SER A 145 -11.05 -5.54 15.16
N LYS A 146 -12.04 -4.69 15.42
CA LYS A 146 -12.21 -4.04 16.75
C LYS A 146 -13.03 -4.86 17.76
N ARG A 147 -14.08 -5.54 17.29
CA ARG A 147 -15.09 -6.14 18.17
C ARG A 147 -15.03 -7.67 18.26
N MET A 148 -14.60 -8.31 17.18
CA MET A 148 -14.56 -9.78 17.06
C MET A 148 -13.29 -10.23 16.32
N PRO A 149 -12.08 -9.84 16.81
CA PRO A 149 -10.81 -10.10 16.11
C PRO A 149 -10.57 -11.60 15.88
N TRP A 150 -11.04 -12.46 16.77
CA TRP A 150 -10.94 -13.92 16.63
C TRP A 150 -11.70 -14.45 15.41
N LEU A 151 -12.87 -13.86 15.07
CA LEU A 151 -13.64 -14.26 13.90
C LEU A 151 -12.94 -13.83 12.59
N LEU A 152 -12.44 -12.60 12.54
CA LEU A 152 -11.67 -12.10 11.42
C LEU A 152 -10.38 -12.93 11.23
N LYS A 153 -9.71 -13.29 12.33
CA LYS A 153 -8.53 -14.18 12.33
C LYS A 153 -8.87 -15.57 11.76
N ALA A 154 -10.01 -16.13 12.15
CA ALA A 154 -10.48 -17.41 11.62
C ALA A 154 -10.76 -17.32 10.10
N SER A 155 -11.33 -16.22 9.62
CA SER A 155 -11.59 -15.95 8.20
C SER A 155 -10.29 -15.91 7.39
N TYR A 156 -9.28 -15.13 7.81
CA TYR A 156 -7.99 -15.07 7.12
C TYR A 156 -7.24 -16.40 7.13
N ARG A 157 -7.31 -17.16 8.22
CA ARG A 157 -6.74 -18.52 8.27
C ARG A 157 -7.44 -19.46 7.28
N ALA A 158 -8.76 -19.37 7.17
CA ALA A 158 -9.52 -20.15 6.20
C ALA A 158 -9.18 -19.75 4.76
N GLN A 159 -9.02 -18.45 4.48
CA GLN A 159 -8.58 -17.94 3.19
C GLN A 159 -7.18 -18.44 2.83
N LYS A 160 -6.20 -18.32 3.73
CA LYS A 160 -4.84 -18.86 3.54
C LYS A 160 -4.86 -20.34 3.19
N LYS A 161 -5.59 -21.14 3.98
CA LYS A 161 -5.74 -22.58 3.75
C LYS A 161 -6.43 -22.89 2.40
N LEU A 162 -7.37 -22.03 1.98
CA LEU A 162 -8.04 -22.18 0.69
C LEU A 162 -7.07 -21.91 -0.48
N ILE A 163 -6.27 -20.85 -0.39
CA ILE A 163 -5.22 -20.53 -1.37
C ILE A 163 -4.22 -21.69 -1.47
N GLU A 164 -3.72 -22.16 -0.33
CA GLU A 164 -2.71 -23.21 -0.26
C GLU A 164 -3.21 -24.57 -0.79
N LYS A 165 -4.40 -24.99 -0.39
CA LYS A 165 -4.88 -26.35 -0.64
C LYS A 165 -5.83 -26.50 -1.82
N LYS A 166 -6.48 -25.42 -2.25
CA LYS A 166 -7.51 -25.44 -3.30
C LYS A 166 -7.49 -24.12 -4.10
N PRO A 167 -6.35 -23.78 -4.77
CA PRO A 167 -6.18 -22.51 -5.49
C PRO A 167 -7.27 -22.27 -6.55
N GLU A 168 -7.63 -23.30 -7.31
CA GLU A 168 -8.67 -23.18 -8.34
C GLU A 168 -10.06 -22.88 -7.74
N LYS A 169 -10.34 -23.40 -6.53
CA LYS A 169 -11.57 -23.05 -5.83
C LYS A 169 -11.53 -21.60 -5.37
N PHE A 170 -10.38 -21.11 -4.92
CA PHE A 170 -10.21 -19.70 -4.54
C PHE A 170 -10.44 -18.79 -5.75
N LYS A 171 -9.79 -19.04 -6.89
CA LYS A 171 -9.97 -18.29 -8.15
C LYS A 171 -11.46 -18.24 -8.54
N LYS A 172 -12.13 -19.40 -8.56
CA LYS A 172 -13.56 -19.49 -8.89
C LYS A 172 -14.46 -18.69 -7.95
N LEU A 173 -14.19 -18.73 -6.64
CA LEU A 173 -14.96 -17.97 -5.65
C LEU A 173 -14.72 -16.46 -5.80
N THR A 174 -13.49 -16.03 -6.05
CA THR A 174 -13.12 -14.63 -6.27
C THR A 174 -13.80 -14.10 -7.53
N LYS A 175 -13.69 -14.79 -8.68
CA LYS A 175 -14.39 -14.41 -9.93
C LYS A 175 -15.91 -14.29 -9.74
N LYS A 176 -16.51 -15.13 -8.90
CA LYS A 176 -17.96 -15.11 -8.63
C LYS A 176 -18.36 -14.04 -7.62
N GLY A 177 -17.49 -13.78 -6.64
CA GLY A 177 -17.78 -12.94 -5.47
C GLY A 177 -17.66 -11.43 -5.72
N ASN A 178 -16.97 -11.00 -6.78
CA ASN A 178 -16.62 -9.60 -7.06
C ASN A 178 -17.68 -8.79 -7.83
N LYS A 179 -18.89 -9.32 -7.97
CA LYS A 179 -19.97 -8.69 -8.77
C LYS A 179 -20.40 -7.31 -8.27
N HIS A 180 -20.17 -7.03 -7.01
CA HIS A 180 -20.49 -5.75 -6.35
C HIS A 180 -19.43 -4.68 -6.56
N LEU A 181 -18.24 -5.03 -7.05
CA LEU A 181 -17.18 -4.08 -7.35
C LEU A 181 -17.47 -3.28 -8.62
N HIS A 182 -16.87 -2.11 -8.72
CA HIS A 182 -16.90 -1.32 -9.95
C HIS A 182 -16.37 -2.15 -11.16
N PRO A 183 -16.87 -1.93 -12.39
CA PRO A 183 -16.44 -2.70 -13.57
C PRO A 183 -14.93 -2.75 -13.80
N SER A 184 -14.20 -1.65 -13.57
CA SER A 184 -12.74 -1.59 -13.67
C SER A 184 -12.06 -2.57 -12.70
N ASP A 185 -12.48 -2.56 -11.42
CA ASP A 185 -11.92 -3.45 -10.40
C ASP A 185 -12.27 -4.92 -10.68
N ARG A 186 -13.48 -5.16 -11.21
CA ARG A 186 -13.88 -6.52 -11.61
C ARG A 186 -13.04 -7.06 -12.76
N GLN A 187 -12.72 -6.21 -13.75
CA GLN A 187 -11.92 -6.60 -14.89
C GLN A 187 -10.53 -7.08 -14.44
N PHE A 188 -9.91 -6.38 -13.50
CA PHE A 188 -8.67 -6.81 -12.89
C PHE A 188 -8.77 -8.23 -12.30
N LEU A 189 -9.85 -8.58 -11.62
CA LEU A 189 -10.04 -9.89 -10.98
C LEU A 189 -10.59 -10.99 -11.92
N GLN A 190 -10.47 -10.87 -13.25
CA GLN A 190 -10.98 -11.87 -14.20
C GLN A 190 -9.91 -12.75 -14.82
N THR A 191 -8.68 -12.26 -14.97
CA THR A 191 -7.59 -13.04 -15.56
C THR A 191 -6.97 -14.00 -14.56
N ASP A 192 -6.47 -15.14 -15.05
CA ASP A 192 -5.82 -16.11 -14.16
C ASP A 192 -4.47 -15.59 -13.65
N GLU A 193 -3.78 -14.79 -14.44
CA GLU A 193 -2.51 -14.15 -14.07
C GLU A 193 -2.68 -13.19 -12.88
N GLN A 194 -3.64 -12.29 -12.94
CA GLN A 194 -3.93 -11.35 -11.86
C GLN A 194 -4.41 -12.06 -10.60
N LEU A 195 -5.19 -13.13 -10.73
CA LEU A 195 -5.57 -13.96 -9.59
C LEU A 195 -4.39 -14.73 -9.00
N GLU A 196 -3.44 -15.17 -9.83
CA GLU A 196 -2.21 -15.80 -9.36
C GLU A 196 -1.36 -14.81 -8.56
N LEU A 197 -1.16 -13.59 -9.08
CA LEU A 197 -0.47 -12.52 -8.38
C LEU A 197 -1.16 -12.19 -7.04
N MET A 198 -2.49 -12.00 -7.06
CA MET A 198 -3.26 -11.76 -5.83
C MET A 198 -3.12 -12.90 -4.82
N MET A 199 -3.15 -14.16 -5.26
CA MET A 199 -2.96 -15.30 -4.37
C MET A 199 -1.56 -15.31 -3.75
N ARG A 200 -0.51 -15.08 -4.55
CA ARG A 200 0.87 -14.97 -4.05
C ARG A 200 1.01 -13.83 -3.05
N HIS A 201 0.47 -12.67 -3.38
CA HIS A 201 0.48 -11.49 -2.53
C HIS A 201 -0.19 -11.75 -1.17
N LEU A 202 -1.41 -12.32 -1.17
CA LEU A 202 -2.16 -12.65 0.06
C LEU A 202 -1.53 -13.80 0.86
N TYR A 203 -1.03 -14.83 0.17
CA TYR A 203 -0.34 -15.94 0.83
C TYR A 203 0.92 -15.45 1.53
N GLU A 204 1.72 -14.64 0.85
CA GLU A 204 2.94 -14.06 1.40
C GLU A 204 2.62 -13.09 2.54
N ALA A 205 1.61 -12.23 2.42
CA ALA A 205 1.15 -11.33 3.49
C ALA A 205 0.87 -12.08 4.79
N THR A 206 0.32 -13.30 4.68
CA THR A 206 -0.03 -14.14 5.83
C THR A 206 1.00 -15.24 6.13
N ARG A 207 2.22 -15.13 5.57
CA ARG A 207 3.25 -16.16 5.66
C ARG A 207 3.54 -16.60 7.09
N GLN A 208 3.84 -15.67 7.97
CA GLN A 208 4.15 -15.93 9.37
C GLN A 208 2.89 -16.04 10.23
N SER A 209 2.00 -15.06 10.11
CA SER A 209 0.79 -14.95 10.90
C SER A 209 -0.29 -14.20 10.12
N VAL A 210 -1.52 -14.29 10.57
CA VAL A 210 -2.64 -13.45 10.10
C VAL A 210 -2.92 -12.28 11.05
N ASP A 211 -2.08 -12.08 12.07
CA ASP A 211 -2.36 -11.13 13.15
C ASP A 211 -2.36 -9.69 12.65
N GLU A 212 -1.45 -9.32 11.75
CA GLU A 212 -1.40 -7.97 11.18
C GLU A 212 -2.59 -7.66 10.25
N CYS A 213 -3.20 -8.68 9.62
CA CYS A 213 -4.47 -8.50 8.90
C CYS A 213 -5.61 -8.04 9.80
N ILE A 214 -5.45 -8.18 11.13
CA ILE A 214 -6.42 -7.75 12.15
C ILE A 214 -5.99 -6.42 12.80
N HIS A 215 -4.70 -6.28 13.11
CA HIS A 215 -4.18 -5.12 13.83
C HIS A 215 -4.11 -3.87 12.94
N GLU A 216 -3.65 -4.01 11.71
CA GLU A 216 -3.42 -2.87 10.82
C GLU A 216 -4.71 -2.14 10.42
N PRO A 217 -5.85 -2.78 10.12
CA PRO A 217 -7.11 -2.07 9.93
C PRO A 217 -7.51 -1.19 11.11
N ASP A 218 -7.31 -1.68 12.33
CA ASP A 218 -7.58 -0.87 13.53
C ASP A 218 -6.63 0.33 13.62
N LEU A 219 -5.33 0.15 13.34
CA LEU A 219 -4.34 1.22 13.28
C LEU A 219 -4.70 2.28 12.24
N LEU A 220 -5.06 1.88 11.02
CA LEU A 220 -5.44 2.78 9.92
C LEU A 220 -6.69 3.60 10.22
N SER A 221 -7.63 3.05 10.97
CA SER A 221 -8.89 3.70 11.32
C SER A 221 -8.80 4.75 12.43
N ARG A 222 -7.66 4.84 13.12
CA ARG A 222 -7.41 5.80 14.22
C ARG A 222 -6.81 7.10 13.68
N SER A 223 -6.69 8.11 14.55
CA SER A 223 -5.84 9.28 14.27
C SER A 223 -4.40 8.84 14.03
N TRP A 224 -3.79 9.32 12.96
CA TRP A 224 -2.42 8.99 12.57
C TRP A 224 -1.35 9.74 13.37
N LYS A 225 -1.76 10.63 14.30
CA LYS A 225 -0.89 11.42 15.17
C LYS A 225 -0.07 12.51 14.47
N PHE A 226 -0.38 12.85 13.24
CA PHE A 226 0.14 14.00 12.50
C PHE A 226 -0.99 14.60 11.65
N ASP A 227 -0.80 15.81 11.18
CA ASP A 227 -1.73 16.48 10.28
C ASP A 227 -1.14 16.48 8.86
N MET A 228 -1.94 16.16 7.86
CA MET A 228 -1.52 16.16 6.45
C MET A 228 -1.04 17.53 5.97
N LYS A 229 -1.52 18.63 6.59
CA LYS A 229 -1.04 20.00 6.30
C LYS A 229 0.42 20.24 6.71
N ASP A 230 0.99 19.40 7.56
CA ASP A 230 2.37 19.53 8.02
C ASP A 230 3.37 18.79 7.11
N ILE A 231 2.89 18.10 6.06
CA ILE A 231 3.74 17.48 5.03
C ILE A 231 4.27 18.58 4.09
N GLN A 232 5.59 18.74 4.05
CA GLN A 232 6.23 19.84 3.32
C GLN A 232 6.74 19.44 1.93
N ILE A 233 6.95 18.14 1.68
CA ILE A 233 7.46 17.63 0.39
C ILE A 233 6.35 17.59 -0.67
N PRO A 234 6.69 17.52 -1.97
CA PRO A 234 5.70 17.29 -3.03
C PRO A 234 4.96 15.96 -2.87
N VAL A 235 3.63 16.01 -2.94
CA VAL A 235 2.77 14.82 -2.86
C VAL A 235 1.86 14.75 -4.08
N ASP A 236 1.82 13.61 -4.75
CA ASP A 236 0.81 13.29 -5.76
C ASP A 236 -0.27 12.40 -5.16
N VAL A 237 -1.52 12.79 -5.31
CA VAL A 237 -2.68 12.02 -4.86
C VAL A 237 -3.39 11.45 -6.07
N TRP A 238 -3.32 10.14 -6.24
CA TRP A 238 -3.95 9.39 -7.33
C TRP A 238 -5.15 8.62 -6.81
N HIS A 239 -6.34 8.85 -7.36
CA HIS A 239 -7.53 8.17 -6.88
C HIS A 239 -8.57 7.95 -7.98
N GLY A 240 -9.19 6.76 -7.99
CA GLY A 240 -10.32 6.49 -8.86
C GLY A 240 -11.60 7.08 -8.28
N LYS A 241 -12.39 7.78 -9.09
CA LYS A 241 -13.64 8.41 -8.63
C LYS A 241 -14.72 7.40 -8.20
N GLU A 242 -14.62 6.16 -8.67
CA GLU A 242 -15.54 5.08 -8.34
C GLU A 242 -15.00 4.14 -7.24
N ASP A 243 -13.92 4.55 -6.56
CA ASP A 243 -13.34 3.76 -5.48
C ASP A 243 -14.26 3.75 -4.25
N GLN A 244 -14.74 2.56 -3.89
CA GLN A 244 -15.55 2.32 -2.70
C GLN A 244 -14.80 1.48 -1.64
N MET A 245 -13.61 0.98 -1.95
CA MET A 245 -12.77 0.29 -0.97
C MET A 245 -12.10 1.31 -0.04
N ALA A 246 -11.49 2.35 -0.62
CA ALA A 246 -11.06 3.58 0.04
C ALA A 246 -11.84 4.73 -0.59
N PRO A 247 -12.99 5.14 -0.03
CA PRO A 247 -13.95 6.01 -0.71
C PRO A 247 -13.34 7.33 -1.18
N PHE A 248 -13.61 7.67 -2.44
CA PHE A 248 -13.09 8.87 -3.10
C PHE A 248 -13.36 10.16 -2.33
N GLU A 249 -14.55 10.32 -1.77
CA GLU A 249 -14.96 11.53 -1.04
C GLU A 249 -14.06 11.84 0.18
N GLU A 250 -13.50 10.79 0.78
CA GLU A 250 -12.63 10.94 1.94
C GLU A 250 -11.29 11.58 1.54
N ILE A 251 -10.65 11.06 0.48
CA ILE A 251 -9.39 11.62 0.00
C ILE A 251 -9.59 12.98 -0.68
N GLU A 252 -10.69 13.18 -1.40
CA GLU A 252 -11.05 14.47 -2.00
C GLU A 252 -11.16 15.57 -0.94
N SER A 253 -11.68 15.24 0.25
CA SER A 253 -11.82 16.21 1.35
C SER A 253 -10.49 16.54 2.03
N ILE A 254 -9.50 15.64 1.99
CA ILE A 254 -8.24 15.76 2.72
C ILE A 254 -7.11 16.27 1.82
N ALA A 255 -7.05 15.83 0.57
CA ALA A 255 -5.96 16.18 -0.35
C ALA A 255 -5.69 17.70 -0.49
N PRO A 256 -6.71 18.59 -0.51
CA PRO A 256 -6.47 20.04 -0.54
C PRO A 256 -5.75 20.61 0.68
N ASN A 257 -5.71 19.86 1.79
CA ASN A 257 -5.01 20.30 3.00
C ASN A 257 -3.49 20.04 2.96
N ILE A 258 -3.01 19.25 1.98
CA ILE A 258 -1.57 19.00 1.81
C ILE A 258 -0.98 20.15 0.99
N PRO A 259 -0.02 20.94 1.51
CA PRO A 259 0.41 22.20 0.89
C PRO A 259 0.94 22.08 -0.54
N ASN A 260 1.70 21.01 -0.83
CA ASN A 260 2.33 20.77 -2.12
C ASN A 260 1.69 19.60 -2.88
N ALA A 261 0.39 19.34 -2.62
CA ALA A 261 -0.31 18.27 -3.29
C ALA A 261 -0.69 18.60 -4.73
N LYS A 262 -0.62 17.61 -5.59
CA LYS A 262 -1.26 17.56 -6.90
C LYS A 262 -2.19 16.37 -6.95
N THR A 263 -3.44 16.60 -7.31
CA THR A 263 -4.45 15.56 -7.39
C THR A 263 -4.62 15.07 -8.82
N HIS A 264 -4.75 13.76 -8.97
CA HIS A 264 -4.98 13.04 -10.22
C HIS A 264 -6.17 12.10 -10.00
N TYR A 265 -7.36 12.59 -10.33
CA TYR A 265 -8.60 11.84 -10.16
C TYR A 265 -8.98 11.17 -11.47
N ILE A 266 -9.04 9.84 -11.47
CA ILE A 266 -9.26 9.03 -12.66
C ILE A 266 -10.75 8.72 -12.79
N GLU A 267 -11.37 9.25 -13.85
CA GLU A 267 -12.77 8.98 -14.17
C GLU A 267 -12.99 7.49 -14.48
N GLN A 268 -14.13 6.97 -14.08
CA GLN A 268 -14.53 5.59 -14.34
C GLN A 268 -13.52 4.51 -13.85
N ALA A 269 -12.65 4.86 -12.89
CA ALA A 269 -11.72 3.94 -12.25
C ALA A 269 -12.11 3.71 -10.80
N GLY A 270 -11.91 2.47 -10.33
CA GLY A 270 -12.07 2.06 -8.94
C GLY A 270 -10.76 2.08 -8.18
N HIS A 271 -10.51 1.03 -7.40
CA HIS A 271 -9.41 0.94 -6.43
C HIS A 271 -8.06 0.54 -7.04
N PHE A 272 -8.06 -0.34 -8.06
CA PHE A 272 -6.83 -0.96 -8.58
C PHE A 272 -6.14 -0.11 -9.64
N LEU A 273 -5.72 1.09 -9.28
CA LEU A 273 -5.07 2.03 -10.22
C LEU A 273 -3.67 1.58 -10.64
N THR A 274 -2.92 0.93 -9.76
CA THR A 274 -1.56 0.41 -10.05
C THR A 274 -1.56 -0.74 -11.05
N ASP A 275 -2.73 -1.31 -11.31
CA ASP A 275 -2.90 -2.44 -12.24
C ASP A 275 -3.38 -1.98 -13.63
N ILE A 276 -3.40 -0.67 -13.85
CA ILE A 276 -3.67 -0.02 -15.14
C ILE A 276 -2.32 0.53 -15.65
N ASP A 277 -1.72 -0.10 -16.64
CA ASP A 277 -0.35 0.17 -17.11
C ASP A 277 -0.09 1.66 -17.37
N ASP A 278 -1.00 2.36 -18.07
CA ASP A 278 -0.85 3.78 -18.37
C ASP A 278 -0.87 4.63 -17.10
N VAL A 279 -1.75 4.29 -16.12
CA VAL A 279 -1.83 4.99 -14.83
C VAL A 279 -0.59 4.70 -13.99
N TRP A 280 -0.12 3.45 -13.96
CA TRP A 280 1.11 3.08 -13.28
C TRP A 280 2.31 3.84 -13.81
N ARG A 281 2.44 3.89 -15.13
CA ARG A 281 3.47 4.69 -15.83
C ARG A 281 3.42 6.17 -15.45
N ASP A 282 2.24 6.76 -15.45
CA ASP A 282 2.04 8.18 -15.10
C ASP A 282 2.38 8.47 -13.63
N ILE A 283 2.03 7.57 -12.71
CA ILE A 283 2.41 7.65 -11.29
C ILE A 283 3.94 7.71 -11.15
N LEU A 284 4.63 6.76 -11.78
CA LEU A 284 6.09 6.66 -11.71
C LEU A 284 6.80 7.85 -12.34
N LEU A 285 6.33 8.30 -13.51
CA LEU A 285 6.88 9.49 -14.20
C LEU A 285 6.66 10.76 -13.39
N SER A 286 5.47 10.96 -12.84
CA SER A 286 5.18 12.14 -12.02
C SER A 286 6.07 12.18 -10.79
N LEU A 287 6.23 11.05 -10.12
CA LEU A 287 7.06 10.92 -8.92
C LEU A 287 8.53 11.26 -9.22
N LYS A 288 9.11 10.68 -10.27
CA LYS A 288 10.48 10.94 -10.71
C LYS A 288 10.69 12.40 -11.09
N LYS A 289 9.79 12.97 -11.88
CA LYS A 289 9.86 14.38 -12.30
C LYS A 289 9.81 15.35 -11.11
N ARG A 290 8.96 15.09 -10.11
CA ARG A 290 8.89 15.91 -8.91
C ARG A 290 10.17 15.82 -8.07
N ALA A 291 10.77 14.64 -7.99
CA ALA A 291 12.03 14.44 -7.30
C ALA A 291 13.19 15.20 -7.96
N GLU A 292 13.26 15.19 -9.29
CA GLU A 292 14.28 15.94 -10.05
C GLU A 292 14.23 17.44 -9.77
N HIS A 293 13.04 18.00 -9.60
CA HIS A 293 12.88 19.42 -9.23
C HIS A 293 13.37 19.74 -7.81
N GLN A 294 13.40 18.78 -6.89
CA GLN A 294 13.91 18.99 -5.52
C GLN A 294 15.43 18.94 -5.44
N VAL A 295 16.09 18.20 -6.31
CA VAL A 295 17.57 18.05 -6.34
C VAL A 295 18.25 19.31 -6.94
N HIS A 296 17.52 20.12 -7.69
CA HIS A 296 18.02 21.33 -8.34
C HIS A 296 17.72 22.64 -7.60
N ILE A 297 17.14 22.57 -6.41
CA ILE A 297 16.95 23.70 -5.49
C ILE A 297 17.95 23.60 -4.35
#